data_2575fe56b0d42d3554d2c4e401007d9c
#
_entry.id   2575fe56b0d42d3554d2c4e401007d9c
#
_cell.length_a   1.000
_cell.length_b   1.000
_cell.length_c   1.000
_cell.angle_alpha   90.00
_cell.angle_beta   90.00
_cell.angle_gamma   90.00
#
_symmetry.space_group_name_H-M   'P 1'
#
loop_
_entity.id
_entity.type
_entity.pdbx_description
1 polymer ?
#
loop_
_entity_poly.entity_id
_entity_poly.type
_entity_poly.pdbx_seq_one_letter_code
_entity_poly.pdbx_strand_id
1 'polypeptide(L)'
;MENTEEKKHDDEETSYARIEPYTNPAGGWGALLSVARNLKRQEVFKKGAITLLNINQPTGFDCPGCAWPEKKDAHAFNFCENGAKAVAFEATSKRVTPDFFATHTVSWLSEQSDFLLEDSGRLTDPMRYDSATDKYVPISWDDAFALIAKHLQALHHPDQAAFYTSGRASNEAAFLYQLFVRAYGTNNFPDCSNMCHETTSVGLRDSIGLGKGTVTLEDFDIADAIFSFGHNPGTNHPRMLGTLREVSRRGGNIVAINPLKERGLERFQDPQAPVEMMTNGSTPISRYYFQPNVGGDYALMFGMLKHLREWDIQALAAGKKSVFDRSFIEMNTVGFDAMMEEIDRTAWSDIHAHTGLSPEHLESLAKMYLDAKTAIFCWGMGITQHRNGTANVHMLANLMLARGHIGRPGAGLAPIRGHSNVQGDRTMGINERPSPKLLDSLDRVFGIKSPREHGFGVVDTIKAMYEGGVKVFIGLGGNFAVATPDTPYTQEGLRRCDLTVQIATKLNRSHLVCGKEALLLPCLGRTEVDMQQHGPQAVSVEDSMSNVHLSAGRNEPASKNLLSEPDIVARMAAAVLPDSDIKWKWYVESYDRIRDSIEEVFDEFHDFNARVYQPGGFHLEHPAISMYGIRL
;
A
#
# COMPACT_ATOMS: atom_id res chain seq x y z
N MET A 1 37.60 -8.16 -26.58
CA MET A 1 37.47 -8.63 -25.18
C MET A 1 36.25 -8.01 -24.46
N GLU A 2 35.31 -7.40 -25.21
CA GLU A 2 34.10 -6.74 -24.67
C GLU A 2 32.84 -7.63 -24.59
N ASN A 3 32.90 -8.84 -25.14
CA ASN A 3 31.70 -9.69 -25.25
C ASN A 3 31.55 -10.78 -24.18
N THR A 4 32.44 -10.85 -23.18
CA THR A 4 32.43 -11.93 -22.18
C THR A 4 31.77 -11.56 -20.86
N GLU A 5 31.67 -10.26 -20.54
CA GLU A 5 30.97 -9.82 -19.28
C GLU A 5 29.47 -9.66 -19.49
N GLU A 6 29.00 -9.17 -20.64
CA GLU A 6 27.56 -9.13 -20.96
C GLU A 6 26.92 -10.52 -21.03
N LYS A 7 27.62 -11.49 -21.62
CA LYS A 7 27.14 -12.90 -21.63
C LYS A 7 27.07 -13.54 -20.23
N LYS A 8 27.95 -13.15 -19.30
CA LYS A 8 27.90 -13.66 -17.93
C LYS A 8 26.71 -13.10 -17.15
N HIS A 9 26.26 -11.89 -17.45
CA HIS A 9 25.09 -11.29 -16.79
C HIS A 9 23.78 -11.93 -17.26
N ASP A 10 23.66 -12.19 -18.57
CA ASP A 10 22.50 -12.88 -19.15
C ASP A 10 22.42 -14.34 -18.68
N ASP A 11 23.57 -15.03 -18.55
CA ASP A 11 23.61 -16.40 -18.04
C ASP A 11 23.28 -16.51 -16.56
N GLU A 12 23.59 -15.50 -15.74
CA GLU A 12 23.16 -15.44 -14.33
C GLU A 12 21.65 -15.16 -14.22
N GLU A 13 21.08 -14.27 -15.03
CA GLU A 13 19.65 -13.98 -15.03
C GLU A 13 18.81 -15.19 -15.46
N THR A 14 19.25 -15.93 -16.47
CA THR A 14 18.60 -17.17 -16.90
C THR A 14 18.79 -18.34 -15.93
N SER A 15 19.85 -18.34 -15.13
CA SER A 15 20.07 -19.38 -14.10
C SER A 15 19.11 -19.30 -12.92
N TYR A 16 18.49 -18.15 -12.67
CA TYR A 16 17.44 -17.99 -11.65
C TYR A 16 16.05 -18.50 -12.10
N ALA A 17 15.87 -18.76 -13.38
CA ALA A 17 14.61 -19.24 -13.95
C ALA A 17 14.40 -20.77 -13.84
N ARG A 18 15.22 -21.49 -13.08
CA ARG A 18 14.96 -22.90 -12.80
C ARG A 18 13.76 -23.01 -11.86
N ILE A 19 12.66 -23.50 -12.40
CA ILE A 19 11.47 -23.87 -11.61
C ILE A 19 11.78 -25.20 -10.91
N GLU A 20 12.19 -25.11 -9.66
CA GLU A 20 12.37 -26.28 -8.80
C GLU A 20 11.31 -26.25 -7.70
N PRO A 21 10.77 -27.44 -7.28
CA PRO A 21 9.86 -27.50 -6.15
C PRO A 21 10.52 -26.95 -4.88
N TYR A 22 10.03 -25.86 -4.34
CA TYR A 22 10.53 -25.31 -3.08
C TYR A 22 9.94 -26.10 -1.91
N THR A 23 10.77 -26.88 -1.23
CA THR A 23 10.36 -27.77 -0.14
C THR A 23 10.66 -27.23 1.25
N ASN A 24 11.51 -26.22 1.36
CA ASN A 24 11.84 -25.59 2.64
C ASN A 24 10.68 -24.73 3.18
N PRO A 25 10.59 -24.48 4.50
CA PRO A 25 9.64 -23.51 5.05
C PRO A 25 9.93 -22.10 4.55
N ALA A 26 8.93 -21.22 4.58
CA ALA A 26 9.18 -19.79 4.35
C ALA A 26 10.11 -19.22 5.41
N GLY A 27 10.94 -18.23 5.06
CA GLY A 27 11.92 -17.63 5.97
C GLY A 27 13.23 -18.43 6.08
N GLY A 28 13.65 -18.70 7.31
CA GLY A 28 14.82 -19.53 7.61
C GLY A 28 16.15 -19.04 7.01
N TRP A 29 17.03 -19.98 6.72
CA TRP A 29 18.36 -19.72 6.12
C TRP A 29 18.24 -19.09 4.73
N GLY A 30 17.20 -19.43 3.96
CA GLY A 30 16.94 -18.82 2.66
C GLY A 30 16.80 -17.31 2.74
N ALA A 31 16.02 -16.80 3.70
CA ALA A 31 15.84 -15.38 3.93
C ALA A 31 17.15 -14.67 4.32
N LEU A 32 17.95 -15.27 5.24
CA LEU A 32 19.24 -14.69 5.64
C LEU A 32 20.24 -14.63 4.48
N LEU A 33 20.32 -15.68 3.66
CA LEU A 33 21.16 -15.70 2.48
C LEU A 33 20.72 -14.67 1.45
N SER A 34 19.41 -14.50 1.26
CA SER A 34 18.86 -13.47 0.38
C SER A 34 19.21 -12.06 0.85
N VAL A 35 19.07 -11.77 2.14
CA VAL A 35 19.50 -10.48 2.72
C VAL A 35 20.99 -10.23 2.46
N ALA A 36 21.86 -11.19 2.77
CA ALA A 36 23.31 -11.05 2.55
C ALA A 36 23.65 -10.83 1.06
N ARG A 37 22.97 -11.55 0.15
CA ARG A 37 23.15 -11.42 -1.30
C ARG A 37 22.74 -10.03 -1.78
N ASN A 38 21.60 -9.51 -1.35
CA ASN A 38 21.13 -8.19 -1.74
C ASN A 38 22.04 -7.08 -1.21
N LEU A 39 22.50 -7.15 0.06
CA LEU A 39 23.46 -6.19 0.59
C LEU A 39 24.79 -6.18 -0.19
N LYS A 40 25.28 -7.38 -0.58
CA LYS A 40 26.49 -7.51 -1.40
C LYS A 40 26.27 -6.94 -2.81
N ARG A 41 25.15 -7.29 -3.46
CA ARG A 41 24.81 -6.83 -4.81
C ARG A 41 24.72 -5.31 -4.91
N GLN A 42 24.17 -4.67 -3.87
CA GLN A 42 24.04 -3.21 -3.81
C GLN A 42 25.29 -2.50 -3.28
N GLU A 43 26.37 -3.24 -3.02
CA GLU A 43 27.67 -2.73 -2.56
C GLU A 43 27.57 -1.97 -1.22
N VAL A 44 26.65 -2.37 -0.34
CA VAL A 44 26.36 -1.69 0.93
C VAL A 44 26.41 -2.62 2.14
N PHE A 45 27.22 -3.67 2.11
CA PHE A 45 27.17 -4.69 3.15
C PHE A 45 27.29 -4.08 4.56
N LYS A 46 28.30 -3.25 4.83
CA LYS A 46 28.48 -2.59 6.13
C LYS A 46 27.45 -1.49 6.39
N LYS A 47 27.28 -0.56 5.44
CA LYS A 47 26.32 0.54 5.53
C LYS A 47 24.88 0.00 5.65
N GLY A 48 24.51 -0.95 4.79
CA GLY A 48 23.19 -1.56 4.77
C GLY A 48 22.87 -2.34 6.06
N ALA A 49 23.84 -3.07 6.63
CA ALA A 49 23.64 -3.74 7.92
C ALA A 49 23.35 -2.75 9.06
N ILE A 50 24.06 -1.61 9.10
CA ILE A 50 23.79 -0.54 10.07
C ILE A 50 22.43 0.10 9.80
N THR A 51 22.08 0.34 8.54
CA THR A 51 20.78 0.90 8.16
C THR A 51 19.63 0.00 8.60
N LEU A 52 19.78 -1.33 8.44
CA LEU A 52 18.76 -2.31 8.88
C LEU A 52 18.51 -2.31 10.40
N LEU A 53 19.44 -1.84 11.22
CA LEU A 53 19.21 -1.69 12.67
C LEU A 53 18.31 -0.49 13.01
N ASN A 54 18.06 0.40 12.06
CA ASN A 54 17.20 1.58 12.24
C ASN A 54 15.81 1.42 11.60
N ILE A 55 15.58 0.33 10.85
CA ILE A 55 14.29 0.08 10.21
C ILE A 55 13.23 -0.26 11.26
N ASN A 56 12.07 0.33 11.16
CA ASN A 56 10.93 0.08 12.04
C ASN A 56 11.26 0.30 13.53
N GLN A 57 12.18 1.22 13.81
CA GLN A 57 12.52 1.60 15.18
C GLN A 57 11.87 2.94 15.53
N PRO A 58 11.52 3.19 16.81
CA PRO A 58 10.82 4.43 17.21
C PRO A 58 11.56 5.72 16.82
N THR A 59 12.88 5.68 16.69
CA THR A 59 13.72 6.83 16.27
C THR A 59 14.33 6.63 14.90
N GLY A 60 13.94 5.59 14.17
CA GLY A 60 14.44 5.24 12.85
C GLY A 60 13.45 5.58 11.74
N PHE A 61 13.53 4.86 10.67
CA PHE A 61 12.65 5.03 9.51
C PHE A 61 11.73 3.82 9.35
N ASP A 62 10.53 4.09 8.86
CA ASP A 62 9.57 3.07 8.47
C ASP A 62 10.04 2.30 7.23
N CYS A 63 9.78 1.00 7.19
CA CYS A 63 10.13 0.14 6.06
C CYS A 63 9.44 0.61 4.76
N PRO A 64 10.19 0.91 3.68
CA PRO A 64 9.58 1.32 2.42
C PRO A 64 8.87 0.16 1.68
N GLY A 65 8.73 -1.00 2.30
CA GLY A 65 8.10 -2.19 1.74
C GLY A 65 6.58 -2.18 1.87
N CYS A 66 6.07 -2.85 2.90
CA CYS A 66 4.64 -3.04 3.13
C CYS A 66 4.14 -2.28 4.36
N ALA A 67 2.80 -2.15 4.48
CA ALA A 67 2.13 -1.46 5.57
C ALA A 67 1.83 -2.37 6.78
N TRP A 68 2.61 -3.42 7.02
CA TRP A 68 2.42 -4.25 8.22
C TRP A 68 2.88 -3.50 9.46
N PRO A 69 2.04 -3.39 10.51
CA PRO A 69 2.30 -2.56 11.70
C PRO A 69 3.50 -3.02 12.52
N GLU A 70 3.93 -2.13 13.43
CA GLU A 70 5.00 -2.36 14.39
C GLU A 70 4.44 -2.75 15.77
N LYS A 71 5.07 -3.72 16.44
CA LYS A 71 4.83 -3.92 17.88
C LYS A 71 5.55 -2.84 18.69
N LYS A 72 4.93 -2.36 19.77
CA LYS A 72 5.51 -1.31 20.63
C LYS A 72 6.83 -1.72 21.31
N ASP A 73 7.02 -3.02 21.51
CA ASP A 73 8.20 -3.66 22.10
C ASP A 73 9.10 -4.33 21.04
N ALA A 74 9.14 -3.76 19.85
CA ALA A 74 9.89 -4.31 18.72
C ALA A 74 11.37 -4.53 19.02
N HIS A 75 11.89 -5.68 18.63
CA HIS A 75 13.33 -6.01 18.73
C HIS A 75 14.16 -5.20 17.73
N ALA A 76 15.48 -5.09 17.99
CA ALA A 76 16.42 -4.39 17.11
C ALA A 76 16.46 -4.91 15.65
N PHE A 77 16.01 -6.13 15.39
CA PHE A 77 15.94 -6.73 14.06
C PHE A 77 14.50 -6.82 13.56
N ASN A 78 13.79 -5.69 13.53
CA ASN A 78 12.39 -5.63 13.14
C ASN A 78 12.21 -5.48 11.61
N PHE A 79 12.77 -6.42 10.84
CA PHE A 79 12.65 -6.44 9.38
C PHE A 79 12.50 -7.86 8.84
N CYS A 80 11.94 -7.96 7.64
CA CYS A 80 11.87 -9.18 6.86
C CYS A 80 12.85 -9.14 5.68
N GLU A 81 12.96 -10.23 4.95
CA GLU A 81 13.76 -10.34 3.73
C GLU A 81 13.42 -9.25 2.71
N ASN A 82 12.12 -9.02 2.42
CA ASN A 82 11.69 -8.01 1.46
C ASN A 82 12.01 -6.58 1.92
N GLY A 83 11.83 -6.28 3.22
CA GLY A 83 12.23 -5.00 3.80
C GLY A 83 13.73 -4.78 3.70
N ALA A 84 14.53 -5.80 4.01
CA ALA A 84 15.98 -5.74 3.87
C ALA A 84 16.43 -5.53 2.42
N LYS A 85 15.77 -6.19 1.44
CA LYS A 85 16.00 -5.96 0.02
C LYS A 85 15.67 -4.51 -0.37
N ALA A 86 14.50 -4.01 0.00
CA ALA A 86 14.08 -2.64 -0.29
C ALA A 86 15.07 -1.61 0.26
N VAL A 87 15.52 -1.78 1.51
CA VAL A 87 16.54 -0.93 2.14
C VAL A 87 17.89 -1.03 1.44
N ALA A 88 18.34 -2.24 1.09
CA ALA A 88 19.60 -2.42 0.37
C ALA A 88 19.59 -1.69 -0.99
N PHE A 89 18.49 -1.80 -1.73
CA PHE A 89 18.30 -1.14 -3.03
C PHE A 89 18.19 0.38 -2.90
N GLU A 90 17.61 0.91 -1.83
CA GLU A 90 17.53 2.35 -1.60
C GLU A 90 18.86 2.93 -1.09
N ALA A 91 19.55 2.24 -0.18
CA ALA A 91 20.83 2.67 0.38
C ALA A 91 22.03 2.39 -0.54
N THR A 92 21.81 1.84 -1.73
CA THR A 92 22.84 1.38 -2.70
C THR A 92 23.97 2.40 -2.92
N SER A 93 25.20 1.91 -3.18
CA SER A 93 26.34 2.75 -3.60
C SER A 93 26.27 3.14 -5.07
N LYS A 94 25.48 2.41 -5.87
CA LYS A 94 25.34 2.65 -7.31
C LYS A 94 24.59 3.95 -7.58
N ARG A 95 24.98 4.67 -8.64
CA ARG A 95 24.44 5.98 -9.01
C ARG A 95 24.11 6.04 -10.50
N VAL A 96 22.93 6.55 -10.80
CA VAL A 96 22.49 6.94 -12.15
C VAL A 96 22.69 8.46 -12.27
N THR A 97 23.87 8.82 -12.80
CA THR A 97 24.34 10.21 -12.92
C THR A 97 24.00 10.80 -14.30
N PRO A 98 24.21 12.11 -14.53
CA PRO A 98 24.12 12.69 -15.88
C PRO A 98 24.99 11.98 -16.91
N ASP A 99 26.19 11.50 -16.54
CA ASP A 99 27.07 10.75 -17.44
C ASP A 99 26.48 9.40 -17.87
N PHE A 100 25.72 8.74 -16.99
CA PHE A 100 24.97 7.54 -17.36
C PHE A 100 23.98 7.85 -18.49
N PHE A 101 23.22 8.92 -18.39
CA PHE A 101 22.28 9.32 -19.42
C PHE A 101 22.95 9.87 -20.68
N ALA A 102 24.14 10.46 -20.57
CA ALA A 102 24.93 10.89 -21.73
C ALA A 102 25.39 9.71 -22.60
N THR A 103 25.57 8.52 -22.00
CA THR A 103 26.02 7.32 -22.71
C THR A 103 24.88 6.42 -23.19
N HIS A 104 23.67 6.51 -22.60
CA HIS A 104 22.55 5.63 -22.92
C HIS A 104 21.35 6.43 -23.44
N THR A 105 20.81 6.01 -24.59
CA THR A 105 19.56 6.59 -25.11
C THR A 105 18.35 6.00 -24.38
N VAL A 106 17.21 6.72 -24.39
CA VAL A 106 15.95 6.22 -23.83
C VAL A 106 15.47 4.97 -24.56
N SER A 107 15.67 4.89 -25.89
CA SER A 107 15.37 3.70 -26.67
C SER A 107 16.20 2.51 -26.22
N TRP A 108 17.52 2.66 -26.02
CA TRP A 108 18.37 1.58 -25.52
C TRP A 108 17.95 1.12 -24.12
N LEU A 109 17.68 2.07 -23.20
CA LEU A 109 17.22 1.76 -21.86
C LEU A 109 15.87 1.02 -21.90
N SER A 110 15.00 1.32 -22.85
CA SER A 110 13.69 0.67 -23.00
C SER A 110 13.79 -0.82 -23.41
N GLU A 111 14.91 -1.24 -23.96
CA GLU A 111 15.20 -2.65 -24.30
C GLU A 111 15.74 -3.43 -23.08
N GLN A 112 16.16 -2.74 -22.01
CA GLN A 112 16.70 -3.38 -20.82
C GLN A 112 15.59 -4.00 -19.96
N SER A 113 15.94 -4.98 -19.12
CA SER A 113 15.02 -5.55 -18.14
C SER A 113 14.67 -4.53 -17.04
N ASP A 114 13.46 -4.61 -16.49
CA ASP A 114 13.05 -3.75 -15.38
C ASP A 114 13.95 -3.93 -14.16
N PHE A 115 14.48 -5.14 -13.99
CA PHE A 115 15.44 -5.44 -12.94
C PHE A 115 16.75 -4.65 -13.13
N LEU A 116 17.31 -4.60 -14.34
CA LEU A 116 18.53 -3.86 -14.64
C LEU A 116 18.33 -2.35 -14.43
N LEU A 117 17.19 -1.80 -14.84
CA LEU A 117 16.85 -0.39 -14.63
C LEU A 117 16.88 -0.04 -13.13
N GLU A 118 16.23 -0.85 -12.30
CA GLU A 118 16.22 -0.65 -10.85
C GLU A 118 17.60 -0.88 -10.21
N ASP A 119 18.34 -1.91 -10.67
CA ASP A 119 19.66 -2.28 -10.16
C ASP A 119 20.76 -1.26 -10.51
N SER A 120 20.54 -0.37 -11.51
CA SER A 120 21.49 0.67 -11.93
C SER A 120 21.82 1.68 -10.83
N GLY A 121 20.95 1.85 -9.84
CA GLY A 121 21.23 2.67 -8.65
C GLY A 121 20.28 3.86 -8.45
N ARG A 122 20.71 4.78 -7.58
CA ARG A 122 19.94 5.97 -7.23
C ARG A 122 20.12 7.06 -8.29
N LEU A 123 19.02 7.72 -8.66
CA LEU A 123 19.03 8.96 -9.42
C LEU A 123 19.72 10.07 -8.62
N THR A 124 20.46 10.96 -9.28
CA THR A 124 21.28 11.98 -8.61
C THR A 124 20.94 13.41 -8.97
N ASP A 125 20.41 13.66 -10.17
CA ASP A 125 20.20 15.00 -10.71
C ASP A 125 18.87 15.10 -11.45
N PRO A 126 18.22 16.28 -11.48
CA PRO A 126 17.05 16.52 -12.32
C PRO A 126 17.43 16.42 -13.79
N MET A 127 16.62 15.72 -14.56
CA MET A 127 16.89 15.44 -15.98
C MET A 127 15.67 15.81 -16.82
N ARG A 128 15.91 16.32 -18.03
CA ARG A 128 14.91 16.58 -19.07
C ARG A 128 15.18 15.68 -20.26
N TYR A 129 14.14 15.11 -20.84
CA TYR A 129 14.24 14.35 -22.08
C TYR A 129 14.47 15.28 -23.27
N ASP A 130 15.48 15.01 -24.07
CA ASP A 130 15.78 15.66 -25.34
C ASP A 130 15.46 14.67 -26.49
N SER A 131 14.37 14.92 -27.19
CA SER A 131 13.90 14.07 -28.28
C SER A 131 14.83 14.09 -29.50
N ALA A 132 15.65 15.13 -29.68
CA ALA A 132 16.59 15.21 -30.79
C ALA A 132 17.76 14.24 -30.65
N THR A 133 18.20 13.97 -29.42
CA THR A 133 19.29 13.05 -29.10
C THR A 133 18.79 11.72 -28.52
N ASP A 134 17.50 11.60 -28.24
CA ASP A 134 16.87 10.48 -27.52
C ASP A 134 17.52 10.22 -26.15
N LYS A 135 17.91 11.27 -25.44
CA LYS A 135 18.60 11.16 -24.16
C LYS A 135 17.98 12.06 -23.10
N TYR A 136 18.22 11.72 -21.85
CA TYR A 136 18.02 12.62 -20.75
C TYR A 136 19.25 13.54 -20.60
N VAL A 137 19.01 14.85 -20.50
CA VAL A 137 20.03 15.88 -20.28
C VAL A 137 19.77 16.60 -18.95
N PRO A 138 20.81 17.06 -18.24
CA PRO A 138 20.65 17.78 -16.98
C PRO A 138 19.82 19.05 -17.14
N ILE A 139 19.00 19.34 -16.12
CA ILE A 139 18.24 20.58 -15.99
C ILE A 139 18.37 21.08 -14.55
N SER A 140 18.33 22.40 -14.33
CA SER A 140 18.27 22.92 -12.97
C SER A 140 16.89 22.70 -12.35
N TRP A 141 16.81 22.66 -11.02
CA TRP A 141 15.52 22.58 -10.31
C TRP A 141 14.59 23.74 -10.67
N ASP A 142 15.13 24.96 -10.73
CA ASP A 142 14.34 26.16 -11.05
C ASP A 142 13.79 26.11 -12.47
N ASP A 143 14.59 25.67 -13.45
CA ASP A 143 14.12 25.50 -14.83
C ASP A 143 13.11 24.35 -14.95
N ALA A 144 13.28 23.27 -14.18
CA ALA A 144 12.33 22.17 -14.15
C ALA A 144 10.96 22.63 -13.60
N PHE A 145 10.94 23.35 -12.48
CA PHE A 145 9.69 23.91 -11.94
C PHE A 145 9.08 24.98 -12.85
N ALA A 146 9.88 25.81 -13.50
CA ALA A 146 9.40 26.77 -14.49
C ALA A 146 8.76 26.07 -15.71
N LEU A 147 9.34 24.96 -16.17
CA LEU A 147 8.77 24.15 -17.26
C LEU A 147 7.43 23.54 -16.86
N ILE A 148 7.32 22.97 -15.66
CA ILE A 148 6.04 22.44 -15.13
C ILE A 148 5.00 23.56 -15.06
N ALA A 149 5.36 24.71 -14.48
CA ALA A 149 4.46 25.86 -14.37
C ALA A 149 3.98 26.33 -15.74
N LYS A 150 4.88 26.45 -16.72
CA LYS A 150 4.54 26.82 -18.10
C LYS A 150 3.48 25.90 -18.70
N HIS A 151 3.65 24.58 -18.55
CA HIS A 151 2.70 23.61 -19.10
C HIS A 151 1.34 23.65 -18.38
N LEU A 152 1.33 23.67 -17.07
CA LEU A 152 0.10 23.67 -16.28
C LEU A 152 -0.70 24.97 -16.46
N GLN A 153 -0.01 26.13 -16.49
CA GLN A 153 -0.66 27.44 -16.70
C GLN A 153 -1.16 27.64 -18.13
N ALA A 154 -0.62 26.91 -19.11
CA ALA A 154 -1.06 26.98 -20.51
C ALA A 154 -2.28 26.09 -20.81
N LEU A 155 -2.72 25.26 -19.88
CA LEU A 155 -3.91 24.41 -20.05
C LEU A 155 -5.18 25.26 -20.06
N HIS A 156 -6.12 24.89 -20.93
CA HIS A 156 -7.43 25.57 -20.99
C HIS A 156 -8.34 25.27 -19.80
N HIS A 157 -8.14 24.10 -19.18
CA HIS A 157 -8.89 23.66 -18.00
C HIS A 157 -7.97 22.84 -17.08
N PRO A 158 -8.06 23.00 -15.76
CA PRO A 158 -7.22 22.23 -14.80
C PRO A 158 -7.34 20.70 -14.96
N ASP A 159 -8.52 20.20 -15.36
CA ASP A 159 -8.75 18.76 -15.59
C ASP A 159 -7.97 18.18 -16.78
N GLN A 160 -7.27 19.01 -17.55
CA GLN A 160 -6.32 18.53 -18.55
C GLN A 160 -4.99 18.08 -17.96
N ALA A 161 -4.85 18.14 -16.62
CA ALA A 161 -3.74 17.57 -15.87
C ALA A 161 -4.21 16.43 -14.98
N ALA A 162 -3.33 15.45 -14.75
CA ALA A 162 -3.53 14.36 -13.79
C ALA A 162 -2.31 14.19 -12.89
N PHE A 163 -2.56 13.89 -11.61
CA PHE A 163 -1.58 13.92 -10.54
C PHE A 163 -1.56 12.57 -9.81
N TYR A 164 -0.70 11.67 -10.25
CA TYR A 164 -0.57 10.32 -9.68
C TYR A 164 0.24 10.32 -8.40
N THR A 165 -0.17 9.51 -7.43
CA THR A 165 0.55 9.26 -6.19
C THR A 165 0.78 7.77 -5.99
N SER A 166 2.02 7.41 -5.69
CA SER A 166 2.35 6.05 -5.25
C SER A 166 1.96 5.87 -3.78
N GLY A 167 1.63 4.65 -3.37
CA GLY A 167 1.27 4.32 -1.99
C GLY A 167 2.45 4.35 -1.00
N ARG A 168 3.52 5.07 -1.29
CA ARG A 168 4.72 5.20 -0.44
C ARG A 168 5.06 6.65 -0.11
N ALA A 169 4.37 7.62 -0.65
CA ALA A 169 4.52 9.01 -0.24
C ALA A 169 4.19 9.13 1.25
N SER A 170 4.85 10.08 1.94
CA SER A 170 4.54 10.33 3.36
C SER A 170 3.20 11.08 3.51
N ASN A 171 2.63 11.09 4.73
CA ASN A 171 1.43 11.87 5.00
C ASN A 171 1.64 13.35 4.67
N GLU A 172 2.80 13.91 5.02
CA GLU A 172 3.14 15.30 4.75
C GLU A 172 3.25 15.58 3.24
N ALA A 173 3.90 14.68 2.47
CA ALA A 173 3.98 14.81 1.02
C ALA A 173 2.59 14.67 0.36
N ALA A 174 1.81 13.69 0.78
CA ALA A 174 0.46 13.46 0.27
C ALA A 174 -0.47 14.63 0.57
N PHE A 175 -0.41 15.18 1.79
CA PHE A 175 -1.21 16.35 2.18
C PHE A 175 -0.87 17.60 1.37
N LEU A 176 0.41 17.94 1.24
CA LEU A 176 0.83 19.08 0.41
C LEU A 176 0.47 18.87 -1.07
N TYR A 177 0.60 17.64 -1.56
CA TYR A 177 0.28 17.32 -2.96
C TYR A 177 -1.21 17.48 -3.26
N GLN A 178 -2.08 16.93 -2.40
CA GLN A 178 -3.53 17.12 -2.58
C GLN A 178 -3.96 18.58 -2.41
N LEU A 179 -3.34 19.32 -1.47
CA LEU A 179 -3.62 20.75 -1.30
C LEU A 179 -3.23 21.55 -2.54
N PHE A 180 -2.04 21.29 -3.10
CA PHE A 180 -1.58 21.90 -4.34
C PHE A 180 -2.55 21.64 -5.50
N VAL A 181 -2.91 20.39 -5.72
CA VAL A 181 -3.76 19.99 -6.86
C VAL A 181 -5.16 20.59 -6.77
N ARG A 182 -5.73 20.68 -5.57
CA ARG A 182 -7.03 21.33 -5.36
C ARG A 182 -6.95 22.85 -5.45
N ALA A 183 -5.88 23.45 -4.96
CA ALA A 183 -5.64 24.88 -5.18
C ALA A 183 -5.41 25.21 -6.66
N TYR A 184 -4.82 24.28 -7.44
CA TYR A 184 -4.70 24.37 -8.89
C TYR A 184 -6.07 24.24 -9.60
N GLY A 185 -7.03 23.50 -9.03
CA GLY A 185 -8.42 23.45 -9.49
C GLY A 185 -8.89 22.14 -10.08
N THR A 186 -8.30 20.99 -9.71
CA THR A 186 -8.77 19.66 -10.16
C THR A 186 -8.78 18.64 -9.02
N ASN A 187 -9.59 17.57 -9.21
CA ASN A 187 -9.60 16.37 -8.38
C ASN A 187 -9.06 15.13 -9.14
N ASN A 188 -8.31 15.31 -10.22
CA ASN A 188 -7.72 14.21 -10.97
C ASN A 188 -6.56 13.57 -10.22
N PHE A 189 -6.91 12.63 -9.33
CA PHE A 189 -5.99 11.88 -8.50
C PHE A 189 -6.00 10.38 -8.82
N PRO A 190 -5.43 9.95 -9.97
CA PRO A 190 -5.10 8.54 -10.10
C PRO A 190 -4.11 8.15 -9.00
N ASP A 191 -4.37 7.06 -8.28
CA ASP A 191 -3.46 6.63 -7.21
C ASP A 191 -3.31 5.11 -7.12
N CYS A 192 -2.37 4.69 -6.29
CA CYS A 192 -2.09 3.29 -6.05
C CYS A 192 -3.31 2.53 -5.51
N SER A 193 -4.16 3.17 -4.68
CA SER A 193 -5.35 2.52 -4.10
C SER A 193 -6.35 2.08 -5.16
N ASN A 194 -6.50 2.85 -6.26
CA ASN A 194 -7.41 2.48 -7.36
C ASN A 194 -7.08 1.08 -7.92
N MET A 195 -5.81 0.67 -7.89
CA MET A 195 -5.36 -0.62 -8.43
C MET A 195 -5.23 -1.70 -7.37
N CYS A 196 -5.12 -1.32 -6.09
CA CYS A 196 -4.80 -2.22 -4.99
C CYS A 196 -6.06 -2.62 -4.21
N HIS A 197 -6.63 -1.70 -3.46
CA HIS A 197 -7.70 -1.94 -2.49
C HIS A 197 -8.89 -0.98 -2.62
N GLU A 198 -9.17 -0.47 -3.84
CA GLU A 198 -10.32 0.40 -4.08
C GLU A 198 -11.62 -0.29 -3.67
N THR A 199 -11.81 -1.55 -4.09
CA THR A 199 -13.00 -2.34 -3.74
C THR A 199 -13.14 -2.58 -2.23
N THR A 200 -12.01 -2.66 -1.49
CA THR A 200 -12.04 -2.67 -0.02
C THR A 200 -12.56 -1.36 0.54
N SER A 201 -12.05 -0.23 0.04
CA SER A 201 -12.45 1.09 0.53
C SER A 201 -13.92 1.38 0.23
N VAL A 202 -14.39 1.01 -0.95
CA VAL A 202 -15.81 1.15 -1.32
C VAL A 202 -16.68 0.21 -0.48
N GLY A 203 -16.39 -1.11 -0.50
CA GLY A 203 -17.22 -2.11 0.16
C GLY A 203 -17.30 -1.94 1.68
N LEU A 204 -16.20 -1.58 2.35
CA LEU A 204 -16.22 -1.31 3.78
C LEU A 204 -16.93 0.01 4.11
N ARG A 205 -16.77 1.06 3.29
CA ARG A 205 -17.49 2.31 3.48
C ARG A 205 -19.00 2.09 3.38
N ASP A 206 -19.43 1.30 2.42
CA ASP A 206 -20.85 0.96 2.25
C ASP A 206 -21.38 0.11 3.41
N SER A 207 -20.56 -0.81 3.96
CA SER A 207 -20.98 -1.74 4.99
C SER A 207 -20.88 -1.20 6.42
N ILE A 208 -19.81 -0.45 6.72
CA ILE A 208 -19.48 0.00 8.10
C ILE A 208 -19.16 1.49 8.21
N GLY A 209 -19.35 2.26 7.12
CA GLY A 209 -19.11 3.71 7.09
C GLY A 209 -17.64 4.10 6.98
N LEU A 210 -16.69 3.14 6.90
CA LEU A 210 -15.27 3.40 6.81
C LEU A 210 -14.58 2.45 5.86
N GLY A 211 -13.69 2.99 5.03
CA GLY A 211 -12.90 2.20 4.07
C GLY A 211 -11.62 1.58 4.65
N LYS A 212 -11.55 1.31 5.94
CA LYS A 212 -10.37 0.80 6.67
C LYS A 212 -10.71 -0.45 7.49
N GLY A 213 -9.68 -1.12 8.00
CA GLY A 213 -9.83 -2.23 8.95
C GLY A 213 -10.37 -1.79 10.31
N THR A 214 -10.79 -2.77 11.10
CA THR A 214 -11.40 -2.54 12.44
C THR A 214 -10.62 -3.20 13.57
N VAL A 215 -9.41 -3.67 13.32
CA VAL A 215 -8.54 -4.37 14.28
C VAL A 215 -7.23 -3.61 14.50
N THR A 216 -6.62 -3.87 15.64
CA THR A 216 -5.23 -3.49 15.94
C THR A 216 -4.32 -4.72 15.86
N LEU A 217 -3.00 -4.52 15.93
CA LEU A 217 -2.05 -5.64 15.95
C LEU A 217 -2.23 -6.53 17.19
N GLU A 218 -2.58 -5.92 18.32
CA GLU A 218 -2.83 -6.61 19.59
C GLU A 218 -4.05 -7.55 19.52
N ASP A 219 -5.02 -7.28 18.66
CA ASP A 219 -6.17 -8.16 18.47
C ASP A 219 -5.74 -9.55 17.95
N PHE A 220 -4.67 -9.62 17.16
CA PHE A 220 -4.11 -10.90 16.70
C PHE A 220 -3.57 -11.75 17.85
N ASP A 221 -3.06 -11.11 18.90
CA ASP A 221 -2.51 -11.84 20.06
C ASP A 221 -3.57 -12.57 20.88
N ILE A 222 -4.85 -12.17 20.76
CA ILE A 222 -5.97 -12.72 21.55
C ILE A 222 -7.06 -13.39 20.70
N ALA A 223 -7.05 -13.27 19.39
CA ALA A 223 -8.05 -13.88 18.50
C ALA A 223 -8.07 -15.41 18.59
N ASP A 224 -9.24 -16.02 18.65
CA ASP A 224 -9.38 -17.50 18.61
C ASP A 224 -9.08 -18.04 17.21
N ALA A 225 -9.50 -17.33 16.17
CA ALA A 225 -9.31 -17.76 14.79
C ALA A 225 -8.93 -16.59 13.87
N ILE A 226 -8.08 -16.88 12.89
CA ILE A 226 -7.74 -15.98 11.79
C ILE A 226 -8.09 -16.68 10.49
N PHE A 227 -8.92 -16.02 9.66
CA PHE A 227 -9.28 -16.46 8.33
C PHE A 227 -8.56 -15.58 7.31
N SER A 228 -7.69 -16.17 6.51
CA SER A 228 -6.88 -15.44 5.51
C SER A 228 -7.39 -15.75 4.10
N PHE A 229 -8.01 -14.76 3.47
CA PHE A 229 -8.63 -14.86 2.15
C PHE A 229 -7.74 -14.24 1.06
N GLY A 230 -7.40 -14.99 0.03
CA GLY A 230 -6.70 -14.47 -1.15
C GLY A 230 -5.44 -13.64 -0.84
N HIS A 231 -4.65 -14.08 0.16
CA HIS A 231 -3.47 -13.36 0.62
C HIS A 231 -2.26 -14.30 0.74
N ASN A 232 -1.10 -13.84 0.28
CA ASN A 232 0.19 -14.50 0.45
C ASN A 232 1.10 -13.68 1.36
N PRO A 233 1.02 -13.84 2.69
CA PRO A 233 1.85 -13.07 3.62
C PRO A 233 3.33 -13.39 3.47
N GLY A 234 3.70 -14.61 3.09
CA GLY A 234 5.10 -15.01 2.90
C GLY A 234 5.82 -14.21 1.83
N THR A 235 5.12 -13.77 0.80
CA THR A 235 5.66 -12.93 -0.28
C THR A 235 5.43 -11.45 -0.03
N ASN A 236 4.22 -11.05 0.39
CA ASN A 236 3.83 -9.65 0.40
C ASN A 236 4.02 -8.97 1.76
N HIS A 237 3.86 -9.71 2.87
CA HIS A 237 3.94 -9.19 4.24
C HIS A 237 4.69 -10.15 5.18
N PRO A 238 5.98 -10.46 4.92
CA PRO A 238 6.66 -11.55 5.64
C PRO A 238 6.73 -11.34 7.16
N ARG A 239 6.70 -10.09 7.68
CA ARG A 239 6.63 -9.85 9.13
C ARG A 239 5.33 -10.35 9.77
N MET A 240 4.23 -10.39 9.01
CA MET A 240 2.98 -10.99 9.46
C MET A 240 3.14 -12.48 9.81
N LEU A 241 4.08 -13.20 9.19
CA LEU A 241 4.35 -14.61 9.53
C LEU A 241 4.80 -14.79 10.98
N GLY A 242 5.53 -13.83 11.55
CA GLY A 242 5.86 -13.81 12.97
C GLY A 242 4.61 -13.76 13.86
N THR A 243 3.68 -12.86 13.54
CA THR A 243 2.39 -12.75 14.24
C THR A 243 1.57 -14.04 14.11
N LEU A 244 1.43 -14.57 12.88
CA LEU A 244 0.70 -15.83 12.65
C LEU A 244 1.34 -17.03 13.35
N ARG A 245 2.69 -17.05 13.42
CA ARG A 245 3.42 -18.08 14.19
C ARG A 245 3.08 -18.05 15.68
N GLU A 246 3.00 -16.89 16.29
CA GLU A 246 2.61 -16.76 17.70
C GLU A 246 1.16 -17.20 17.92
N VAL A 247 0.24 -16.84 17.02
CA VAL A 247 -1.14 -17.33 17.03
C VAL A 247 -1.20 -18.86 16.94
N SER A 248 -0.46 -19.46 16.00
CA SER A 248 -0.39 -20.92 15.85
C SER A 248 0.18 -21.60 17.10
N ARG A 249 1.25 -21.06 17.68
CA ARG A 249 1.91 -21.62 18.87
C ARG A 249 1.04 -21.61 20.13
N ARG A 250 0.21 -20.57 20.31
CA ARG A 250 -0.75 -20.54 21.42
C ARG A 250 -2.01 -21.39 21.20
N GLY A 251 -2.10 -22.08 20.05
CA GLY A 251 -3.22 -22.97 19.71
C GLY A 251 -4.39 -22.27 19.00
N GLY A 252 -4.25 -21.01 18.58
CA GLY A 252 -5.23 -20.31 17.76
C GLY A 252 -5.36 -20.98 16.38
N ASN A 253 -6.56 -20.93 15.80
CA ASN A 253 -6.82 -21.52 14.51
C ASN A 253 -6.50 -20.53 13.39
N ILE A 254 -5.65 -20.93 12.46
CA ILE A 254 -5.40 -20.17 11.22
C ILE A 254 -5.98 -20.97 10.07
N VAL A 255 -6.90 -20.36 9.33
CA VAL A 255 -7.62 -20.95 8.19
C VAL A 255 -7.21 -20.19 6.95
N ALA A 256 -6.52 -20.85 6.03
CA ALA A 256 -6.16 -20.28 4.74
C ALA A 256 -7.23 -20.60 3.68
N ILE A 257 -7.71 -19.58 3.00
CA ILE A 257 -8.65 -19.65 1.88
C ILE A 257 -7.98 -19.01 0.68
N ASN A 258 -7.35 -19.84 -0.17
CA ASN A 258 -6.56 -19.34 -1.29
C ASN A 258 -6.49 -20.41 -2.39
N PRO A 259 -6.66 -20.08 -3.68
CA PRO A 259 -6.62 -21.07 -4.76
C PRO A 259 -5.27 -21.78 -4.88
N LEU A 260 -4.17 -21.14 -4.50
CA LEU A 260 -2.82 -21.71 -4.49
C LEU A 260 -2.37 -22.02 -3.06
N LYS A 261 -1.58 -23.09 -2.89
CA LYS A 261 -0.88 -23.38 -1.64
C LYS A 261 0.37 -22.53 -1.54
N GLU A 262 0.31 -21.52 -0.66
CA GLU A 262 1.39 -20.59 -0.43
C GLU A 262 2.28 -21.07 0.72
N ARG A 263 3.59 -21.17 0.48
CA ARG A 263 4.55 -21.73 1.45
C ARG A 263 4.51 -21.02 2.81
N GLY A 264 4.35 -19.69 2.82
CA GLY A 264 4.24 -18.89 4.05
C GLY A 264 3.00 -19.21 4.87
N LEU A 265 1.91 -19.67 4.24
CA LEU A 265 0.70 -20.14 4.93
C LEU A 265 0.78 -21.61 5.35
N GLU A 266 1.72 -22.39 4.81
CA GLU A 266 1.90 -23.77 5.24
C GLU A 266 2.85 -23.86 6.44
N ARG A 267 4.08 -23.33 6.32
CA ARG A 267 5.12 -23.43 7.36
C ARG A 267 6.05 -22.22 7.32
N PHE A 268 6.44 -21.76 8.51
CA PHE A 268 7.40 -20.68 8.68
C PHE A 268 8.52 -21.07 9.64
N GLN A 269 9.76 -20.84 9.23
CA GLN A 269 10.94 -20.88 10.08
C GLN A 269 11.37 -19.44 10.36
N ASP A 270 11.30 -19.05 11.62
CA ASP A 270 11.62 -17.68 12.00
C ASP A 270 13.14 -17.45 12.00
N PRO A 271 13.68 -16.58 11.12
CA PRO A 271 15.10 -16.29 11.09
C PRO A 271 15.64 -15.65 12.37
N GLN A 272 14.77 -15.13 13.21
CA GLN A 272 15.11 -14.50 14.49
C GLN A 272 14.98 -15.46 15.69
N ALA A 273 14.58 -16.71 15.47
CA ALA A 273 14.46 -17.73 16.49
C ALA A 273 15.68 -18.69 16.48
N PRO A 274 16.70 -18.50 17.34
CA PRO A 274 17.95 -19.27 17.28
C PRO A 274 17.74 -20.79 17.35
N VAL A 275 16.77 -21.24 18.15
CA VAL A 275 16.47 -22.68 18.30
C VAL A 275 15.93 -23.26 17.00
N GLU A 276 14.99 -22.57 16.33
CA GLU A 276 14.46 -23.02 15.03
C GLU A 276 15.56 -23.06 13.97
N MET A 277 16.43 -22.05 13.97
CA MET A 277 17.54 -21.97 13.01
C MET A 277 18.57 -23.06 13.21
N MET A 278 18.94 -23.37 14.47
CA MET A 278 19.91 -24.44 14.76
C MET A 278 19.36 -25.85 14.54
N THR A 279 18.09 -26.07 14.84
CA THR A 279 17.46 -27.39 14.70
C THR A 279 16.80 -27.61 13.33
N ASN A 280 16.83 -26.61 12.46
CA ASN A 280 16.08 -26.56 11.20
C ASN A 280 14.57 -26.80 11.41
N GLY A 281 14.05 -26.42 12.58
CA GLY A 281 12.65 -26.49 12.95
C GLY A 281 11.81 -25.44 12.22
N SER A 282 10.50 -25.66 12.16
CA SER A 282 9.56 -24.66 11.61
C SER A 282 8.18 -24.84 12.24
N THR A 283 7.43 -23.77 12.33
CA THR A 283 6.07 -23.76 12.87
C THR A 283 5.08 -23.92 11.72
N PRO A 284 4.13 -24.88 11.78
CA PRO A 284 2.97 -24.93 10.89
C PRO A 284 2.13 -23.66 11.12
N ILE A 285 1.77 -22.96 10.03
CA ILE A 285 0.99 -21.72 10.12
C ILE A 285 -0.52 -22.05 10.03
N SER A 286 -0.99 -22.42 8.85
CA SER A 286 -2.41 -22.76 8.69
C SER A 286 -2.68 -24.20 9.13
N ARG A 287 -3.62 -24.34 10.04
CA ARG A 287 -4.12 -25.65 10.44
C ARG A 287 -5.05 -26.26 9.39
N TYR A 288 -5.76 -25.37 8.67
CA TYR A 288 -6.73 -25.76 7.63
C TYR A 288 -6.48 -24.94 6.38
N TYR A 289 -6.60 -25.57 5.22
CA TYR A 289 -6.34 -24.94 3.93
C TYR A 289 -7.45 -25.30 2.94
N PHE A 290 -8.20 -24.29 2.49
CA PHE A 290 -9.27 -24.43 1.50
C PHE A 290 -8.87 -23.75 0.19
N GLN A 291 -9.05 -24.46 -0.92
CA GLN A 291 -8.67 -23.99 -2.26
C GLN A 291 -9.94 -23.78 -3.12
N PRO A 292 -10.58 -22.60 -3.03
CA PRO A 292 -11.72 -22.28 -3.88
C PRO A 292 -11.30 -22.08 -5.32
N ASN A 293 -12.26 -22.13 -6.25
CA ASN A 293 -12.06 -21.65 -7.60
C ASN A 293 -11.75 -20.15 -7.59
N VAL A 294 -10.90 -19.70 -8.55
CA VAL A 294 -10.68 -18.26 -8.77
C VAL A 294 -12.03 -17.59 -9.12
N GLY A 295 -12.41 -16.57 -8.34
CA GLY A 295 -13.72 -15.91 -8.45
C GLY A 295 -14.86 -16.60 -7.69
N GLY A 296 -14.60 -17.72 -7.00
CA GLY A 296 -15.58 -18.44 -6.18
C GLY A 296 -15.76 -17.90 -4.76
N ASP A 297 -15.03 -16.84 -4.39
CA ASP A 297 -14.99 -16.29 -3.03
C ASP A 297 -16.36 -15.82 -2.54
N TYR A 298 -17.12 -15.12 -3.42
CA TYR A 298 -18.47 -14.67 -3.07
C TYR A 298 -19.38 -15.86 -2.72
N ALA A 299 -19.41 -16.87 -3.58
CA ALA A 299 -20.23 -18.07 -3.37
C ALA A 299 -19.80 -18.86 -2.13
N LEU A 300 -18.50 -18.91 -1.85
CA LEU A 300 -17.95 -19.54 -0.64
C LEU A 300 -18.49 -18.85 0.61
N MET A 301 -18.35 -17.52 0.70
CA MET A 301 -18.80 -16.74 1.86
C MET A 301 -20.32 -16.76 2.00
N PHE A 302 -21.05 -16.72 0.88
CA PHE A 302 -22.50 -16.88 0.86
C PHE A 302 -22.91 -18.26 1.39
N GLY A 303 -22.22 -19.32 0.98
CA GLY A 303 -22.44 -20.67 1.49
C GLY A 303 -22.14 -20.81 2.99
N MET A 304 -21.11 -20.13 3.49
CA MET A 304 -20.87 -20.05 4.94
C MET A 304 -22.08 -19.43 5.67
N LEU A 305 -22.61 -18.31 5.18
CA LEU A 305 -23.81 -17.68 5.74
C LEU A 305 -25.03 -18.60 5.67
N LYS A 306 -25.21 -19.35 4.58
CA LYS A 306 -26.31 -20.28 4.42
C LYS A 306 -26.24 -21.42 5.45
N HIS A 307 -25.07 -22.00 5.70
CA HIS A 307 -24.90 -22.97 6.79
C HIS A 307 -25.21 -22.35 8.16
N LEU A 308 -24.72 -21.14 8.44
CA LEU A 308 -25.07 -20.44 9.69
C LEU A 308 -26.59 -20.24 9.81
N ARG A 309 -27.28 -19.89 8.73
CA ARG A 309 -28.72 -19.70 8.68
C ARG A 309 -29.47 -21.01 9.00
N GLU A 310 -29.07 -22.11 8.38
CA GLU A 310 -29.68 -23.43 8.63
C GLU A 310 -29.48 -23.90 10.07
N TRP A 311 -28.28 -23.70 10.61
CA TRP A 311 -27.97 -24.01 12.01
C TRP A 311 -28.70 -23.07 12.99
N ASP A 312 -28.94 -21.82 12.63
CA ASP A 312 -29.75 -20.90 13.43
C ASP A 312 -31.21 -21.39 13.55
N ILE A 313 -31.81 -21.77 12.43
CA ILE A 313 -33.17 -22.33 12.40
C ILE A 313 -33.25 -23.59 13.29
N GLN A 314 -32.29 -24.49 13.17
CA GLN A 314 -32.23 -25.73 13.98
C GLN A 314 -32.04 -25.42 15.48
N ALA A 315 -31.16 -24.47 15.80
CA ALA A 315 -30.91 -24.06 17.19
C ALA A 315 -32.16 -23.46 17.84
N LEU A 316 -32.82 -22.52 17.13
CA LEU A 316 -34.05 -21.90 17.62
C LEU A 316 -35.21 -22.92 17.78
N ALA A 317 -35.38 -23.82 16.82
CA ALA A 317 -36.38 -24.90 16.91
C ALA A 317 -36.10 -25.86 18.10
N ALA A 318 -34.83 -26.03 18.49
CA ALA A 318 -34.42 -26.81 19.66
C ALA A 318 -34.42 -25.99 20.98
N GLY A 319 -34.93 -24.75 20.99
CA GLY A 319 -34.96 -23.88 22.16
C GLY A 319 -33.58 -23.35 22.60
N LYS A 320 -32.58 -23.43 21.73
CA LYS A 320 -31.24 -22.92 21.98
C LYS A 320 -31.11 -21.45 21.54
N LYS A 321 -30.03 -20.81 21.95
CA LYS A 321 -29.70 -19.45 21.49
C LYS A 321 -29.41 -19.40 19.99
N SER A 322 -29.75 -18.29 19.35
CA SER A 322 -29.38 -17.99 17.96
C SER A 322 -27.85 -18.10 17.78
N VAL A 323 -27.42 -18.55 16.60
CA VAL A 323 -26.02 -18.55 16.20
C VAL A 323 -25.58 -17.15 15.75
N PHE A 324 -26.54 -16.29 15.42
CA PHE A 324 -26.31 -14.87 15.11
C PHE A 324 -26.38 -14.00 16.38
N ASP A 325 -25.61 -12.94 16.44
CA ASP A 325 -25.68 -11.94 17.51
C ASP A 325 -26.86 -10.97 17.26
N ARG A 326 -28.08 -11.42 17.65
CA ARG A 326 -29.33 -10.69 17.37
C ARG A 326 -29.34 -9.29 17.97
N SER A 327 -28.78 -9.12 19.17
CA SER A 327 -28.73 -7.81 19.82
C SER A 327 -27.82 -6.84 19.09
N PHE A 328 -26.67 -7.33 18.60
CA PHE A 328 -25.78 -6.53 17.76
C PHE A 328 -26.43 -6.15 16.43
N ILE A 329 -27.10 -7.12 15.77
CA ILE A 329 -27.77 -6.91 14.50
C ILE A 329 -28.85 -5.84 14.62
N GLU A 330 -29.71 -5.93 15.63
CA GLU A 330 -30.80 -4.96 15.84
C GLU A 330 -30.30 -3.53 16.11
N MET A 331 -29.20 -3.41 16.86
CA MET A 331 -28.65 -2.08 17.22
C MET A 331 -27.79 -1.45 16.11
N ASN A 332 -27.09 -2.25 15.31
CA ASN A 332 -25.99 -1.76 14.51
C ASN A 332 -26.13 -2.07 13.00
N THR A 333 -27.16 -2.78 12.55
CA THR A 333 -27.28 -3.18 11.15
C THR A 333 -28.65 -2.90 10.58
N VAL A 334 -28.72 -2.84 9.26
CA VAL A 334 -29.96 -2.79 8.48
C VAL A 334 -29.91 -3.87 7.39
N GLY A 335 -31.07 -4.38 6.96
CA GLY A 335 -31.16 -5.30 5.82
C GLY A 335 -30.89 -6.77 6.15
N PHE A 336 -30.71 -7.16 7.42
CA PHE A 336 -30.44 -8.54 7.81
C PHE A 336 -31.51 -9.52 7.31
N ASP A 337 -32.80 -9.19 7.47
CA ASP A 337 -33.89 -10.08 7.07
C ASP A 337 -33.95 -10.26 5.54
N ALA A 338 -33.73 -9.19 4.77
CA ALA A 338 -33.65 -9.27 3.31
C ALA A 338 -32.48 -10.15 2.85
N MET A 339 -31.32 -10.06 3.52
CA MET A 339 -30.17 -10.95 3.27
C MET A 339 -30.54 -12.41 3.58
N MET A 340 -31.23 -12.68 4.68
CA MET A 340 -31.67 -14.05 5.03
C MET A 340 -32.67 -14.61 4.01
N GLU A 341 -33.61 -13.80 3.51
CA GLU A 341 -34.54 -14.22 2.46
C GLU A 341 -33.80 -14.60 1.15
N GLU A 342 -32.75 -13.86 0.78
CA GLU A 342 -31.93 -14.19 -0.39
C GLU A 342 -31.15 -15.49 -0.18
N ILE A 343 -30.60 -15.69 1.02
CA ILE A 343 -29.90 -16.92 1.40
C ILE A 343 -30.86 -18.13 1.36
N ASP A 344 -32.07 -17.98 1.87
CA ASP A 344 -33.08 -19.07 1.88
C ASP A 344 -33.49 -19.45 0.45
N ARG A 345 -33.61 -18.49 -0.48
CA ARG A 345 -33.98 -18.71 -1.89
C ARG A 345 -32.88 -19.33 -2.74
N THR A 346 -31.60 -19.11 -2.41
CA THR A 346 -30.49 -19.60 -3.22
C THR A 346 -30.27 -21.09 -3.04
N ALA A 347 -30.22 -21.84 -4.13
CA ALA A 347 -30.01 -23.28 -4.09
C ALA A 347 -28.55 -23.64 -3.77
N TRP A 348 -28.38 -24.74 -3.02
CA TRP A 348 -27.02 -25.25 -2.74
C TRP A 348 -26.25 -25.64 -4.02
N SER A 349 -26.98 -26.14 -5.06
CA SER A 349 -26.37 -26.46 -6.35
C SER A 349 -25.62 -25.26 -6.97
N ASP A 350 -26.18 -24.05 -6.86
CA ASP A 350 -25.59 -22.86 -7.43
C ASP A 350 -24.35 -22.43 -6.65
N ILE A 351 -24.41 -22.52 -5.31
CA ILE A 351 -23.27 -22.25 -4.44
C ILE A 351 -22.11 -23.23 -4.76
N HIS A 352 -22.38 -24.53 -4.78
CA HIS A 352 -21.35 -25.54 -5.02
C HIS A 352 -20.75 -25.46 -6.42
N ALA A 353 -21.55 -25.11 -7.43
CA ALA A 353 -21.05 -24.95 -8.80
C ALA A 353 -19.95 -23.87 -8.92
N HIS A 354 -19.98 -22.85 -8.05
CA HIS A 354 -19.06 -21.71 -8.12
C HIS A 354 -17.90 -21.78 -7.13
N THR A 355 -18.09 -22.39 -5.93
CA THR A 355 -17.05 -22.39 -4.89
C THR A 355 -15.81 -23.20 -5.24
N GLY A 356 -15.96 -24.30 -6.00
CA GLY A 356 -14.91 -25.29 -6.21
C GLY A 356 -14.59 -26.16 -4.98
N LEU A 357 -15.32 -25.96 -3.86
CA LEU A 357 -15.22 -26.78 -2.67
C LEU A 357 -16.29 -27.86 -2.64
N SER A 358 -15.98 -29.02 -2.05
CA SER A 358 -17.01 -30.03 -1.77
C SER A 358 -17.98 -29.51 -0.68
N PRO A 359 -19.24 -30.03 -0.63
CA PRO A 359 -20.17 -29.66 0.42
C PRO A 359 -19.59 -29.81 1.82
N GLU A 360 -18.86 -30.89 2.11
CA GLU A 360 -18.25 -31.16 3.41
C GLU A 360 -17.14 -30.16 3.75
N HIS A 361 -16.36 -29.73 2.76
CA HIS A 361 -15.33 -28.71 2.98
C HIS A 361 -15.95 -27.35 3.29
N LEU A 362 -17.02 -26.97 2.59
CA LEU A 362 -17.72 -25.72 2.83
C LEU A 362 -18.41 -25.70 4.21
N GLU A 363 -19.06 -26.80 4.57
CA GLU A 363 -19.66 -27.00 5.89
C GLU A 363 -18.61 -26.94 7.00
N SER A 364 -17.47 -27.64 6.82
CA SER A 364 -16.35 -27.59 7.76
C SER A 364 -15.82 -26.19 7.97
N LEU A 365 -15.65 -25.41 6.89
CA LEU A 365 -15.22 -24.01 6.96
C LEU A 365 -16.21 -23.15 7.73
N ALA A 366 -17.50 -23.26 7.43
CA ALA A 366 -18.56 -22.55 8.15
C ALA A 366 -18.61 -22.93 9.64
N LYS A 367 -18.39 -24.22 9.95
CA LYS A 367 -18.35 -24.74 11.33
C LYS A 367 -17.16 -24.18 12.11
N MET A 368 -15.97 -24.06 11.49
CA MET A 368 -14.82 -23.44 12.14
C MET A 368 -15.10 -21.98 12.51
N TYR A 369 -15.81 -21.25 11.63
CA TYR A 369 -16.22 -19.88 11.91
C TYR A 369 -17.28 -19.81 13.01
N LEU A 370 -18.26 -20.71 13.01
CA LEU A 370 -19.26 -20.80 14.06
C LEU A 370 -18.63 -21.04 15.43
N ASP A 371 -17.65 -21.96 15.53
CA ASP A 371 -17.02 -22.35 16.78
C ASP A 371 -16.04 -21.31 17.34
N ALA A 372 -15.54 -20.41 16.50
CA ALA A 372 -14.67 -19.32 16.94
C ALA A 372 -15.46 -18.31 17.80
N LYS A 373 -14.98 -18.04 19.01
CA LYS A 373 -15.54 -17.00 19.90
C LYS A 373 -15.20 -15.60 19.38
N THR A 374 -13.99 -15.45 18.85
CA THR A 374 -13.51 -14.25 18.18
C THR A 374 -12.82 -14.65 16.88
N ALA A 375 -13.02 -13.86 15.84
CA ALA A 375 -12.42 -14.12 14.53
C ALA A 375 -11.91 -12.83 13.89
N ILE A 376 -10.74 -12.90 13.26
CA ILE A 376 -10.23 -11.85 12.39
C ILE A 376 -10.27 -12.35 10.95
N PHE A 377 -10.89 -11.57 10.06
CA PHE A 377 -10.86 -11.81 8.63
C PHE A 377 -9.80 -10.94 7.98
N CYS A 378 -8.74 -11.57 7.47
CA CYS A 378 -7.67 -10.91 6.72
C CYS A 378 -7.86 -11.16 5.23
N TRP A 379 -7.58 -10.17 4.39
CA TRP A 379 -7.55 -10.39 2.95
C TRP A 379 -6.53 -9.51 2.23
N GLY A 380 -6.05 -10.03 1.11
CA GLY A 380 -5.20 -9.33 0.18
C GLY A 380 -5.88 -9.06 -1.17
N MET A 381 -5.07 -8.77 -2.18
CA MET A 381 -5.55 -8.42 -3.52
C MET A 381 -6.23 -9.59 -4.25
N GLY A 382 -6.07 -10.83 -3.79
CA GLY A 382 -6.83 -11.97 -4.30
C GLY A 382 -8.34 -11.84 -4.13
N ILE A 383 -8.79 -11.02 -3.17
CA ILE A 383 -10.22 -10.69 -2.97
C ILE A 383 -10.63 -9.44 -3.76
N THR A 384 -9.75 -8.45 -3.86
CA THR A 384 -10.09 -7.11 -4.36
C THR A 384 -9.93 -6.97 -5.87
N GLN A 385 -8.94 -7.62 -6.48
CA GLN A 385 -8.65 -7.51 -7.91
C GLN A 385 -9.52 -8.47 -8.75
N HIS A 386 -10.81 -8.43 -8.53
CA HIS A 386 -11.83 -9.19 -9.25
C HIS A 386 -12.97 -8.29 -9.72
N ARG A 387 -13.69 -8.73 -10.75
CA ARG A 387 -14.93 -8.08 -11.19
C ARG A 387 -15.93 -7.90 -10.04
N ASN A 388 -15.99 -8.86 -9.13
CA ASN A 388 -16.89 -8.88 -7.96
C ASN A 388 -16.17 -8.46 -6.66
N GLY A 389 -15.04 -7.75 -6.73
CA GLY A 389 -14.21 -7.43 -5.55
C GLY A 389 -14.98 -6.67 -4.47
N THR A 390 -15.81 -5.69 -4.81
CA THR A 390 -16.66 -4.97 -3.85
C THR A 390 -17.68 -5.89 -3.19
N ALA A 391 -18.35 -6.76 -3.96
CA ALA A 391 -19.29 -7.74 -3.43
C ALA A 391 -18.62 -8.76 -2.50
N ASN A 392 -17.39 -9.18 -2.80
CA ASN A 392 -16.60 -10.01 -1.89
C ASN A 392 -16.37 -9.32 -0.54
N VAL A 393 -16.04 -8.03 -0.55
CA VAL A 393 -15.82 -7.25 0.69
C VAL A 393 -17.12 -7.08 1.46
N HIS A 394 -18.25 -6.83 0.79
CA HIS A 394 -19.57 -6.81 1.43
C HIS A 394 -19.85 -8.14 2.15
N MET A 395 -19.54 -9.28 1.52
CA MET A 395 -19.76 -10.59 2.14
C MET A 395 -18.86 -10.86 3.35
N LEU A 396 -17.58 -10.41 3.31
CA LEU A 396 -16.71 -10.44 4.49
C LEU A 396 -17.31 -9.63 5.63
N ALA A 397 -17.78 -8.42 5.35
CA ALA A 397 -18.40 -7.55 6.35
C ALA A 397 -19.72 -8.17 6.88
N ASN A 398 -20.57 -8.71 6.01
CA ASN A 398 -21.83 -9.33 6.40
C ASN A 398 -21.64 -10.53 7.36
N LEU A 399 -20.66 -11.41 7.09
CA LEU A 399 -20.31 -12.49 8.00
C LEU A 399 -19.92 -11.97 9.38
N MET A 400 -19.08 -10.94 9.43
CA MET A 400 -18.59 -10.36 10.68
C MET A 400 -19.70 -9.62 11.44
N LEU A 401 -20.54 -8.84 10.75
CA LEU A 401 -21.69 -8.15 11.34
C LEU A 401 -22.72 -9.12 11.89
N ALA A 402 -23.03 -10.20 11.16
CA ALA A 402 -24.00 -11.21 11.60
C ALA A 402 -23.59 -11.91 12.92
N ARG A 403 -22.29 -11.98 13.21
CA ARG A 403 -21.75 -12.59 14.43
C ARG A 403 -21.31 -11.54 15.49
N GLY A 404 -21.54 -10.26 15.25
CA GLY A 404 -21.09 -9.19 16.14
C GLY A 404 -19.57 -9.16 16.34
N HIS A 405 -18.79 -9.48 15.31
CA HIS A 405 -17.32 -9.54 15.35
C HIS A 405 -16.65 -8.22 14.93
N ILE A 406 -17.34 -7.08 15.06
CA ILE A 406 -16.79 -5.76 14.81
C ILE A 406 -16.84 -4.93 16.10
N GLY A 407 -15.74 -4.20 16.41
CA GLY A 407 -15.61 -3.43 17.65
C GLY A 407 -15.42 -4.28 18.92
N ARG A 408 -15.07 -5.54 18.78
CA ARG A 408 -14.82 -6.50 19.87
C ARG A 408 -13.33 -6.88 19.90
N PRO A 409 -12.65 -6.90 21.07
CA PRO A 409 -11.27 -7.34 21.17
C PRO A 409 -11.05 -8.74 20.56
N GLY A 410 -10.01 -8.87 19.75
CA GLY A 410 -9.67 -10.13 19.07
C GLY A 410 -10.57 -10.49 17.89
N ALA A 411 -11.42 -9.58 17.42
CA ALA A 411 -12.31 -9.82 16.29
C ALA A 411 -12.44 -8.59 15.40
N GLY A 412 -12.54 -8.80 14.09
CA GLY A 412 -12.76 -7.71 13.14
C GLY A 412 -12.21 -7.98 11.73
N LEU A 413 -12.22 -6.92 10.95
CA LEU A 413 -11.85 -6.89 9.54
C LEU A 413 -10.44 -6.32 9.39
N ALA A 414 -9.56 -7.03 8.70
CA ALA A 414 -8.15 -6.70 8.51
C ALA A 414 -7.77 -6.72 7.02
N PRO A 415 -8.09 -5.69 6.23
CA PRO A 415 -7.52 -5.55 4.90
C PRO A 415 -6.01 -5.31 5.00
N ILE A 416 -5.23 -6.19 4.42
CA ILE A 416 -3.76 -6.10 4.50
C ILE A 416 -3.24 -5.29 3.34
N ARG A 417 -2.93 -4.02 3.60
CA ARG A 417 -2.46 -3.05 2.59
C ARG A 417 -1.04 -3.38 2.13
N GLY A 418 -0.81 -3.22 0.81
CA GLY A 418 0.48 -3.56 0.19
C GLY A 418 1.58 -2.56 0.46
N HIS A 419 1.38 -1.30 0.07
CA HIS A 419 2.40 -0.24 0.20
C HIS A 419 2.39 0.41 1.58
N SER A 420 3.56 0.85 2.01
CA SER A 420 3.84 1.31 3.39
C SER A 420 2.98 2.48 3.87
N ASN A 421 2.46 3.33 2.97
CA ASN A 421 1.58 4.45 3.33
C ASN A 421 0.35 4.59 2.41
N VAL A 422 -0.05 3.56 1.68
CA VAL A 422 -1.21 3.65 0.78
C VAL A 422 -2.52 4.00 1.50
N GLN A 423 -2.61 3.68 2.78
CA GLN A 423 -3.74 4.06 3.61
C GLN A 423 -3.65 5.52 4.04
N GLY A 424 -2.45 5.98 4.44
CA GLY A 424 -2.18 7.37 4.79
C GLY A 424 -2.40 8.33 3.63
N ASP A 425 -2.01 7.97 2.40
CA ASP A 425 -2.30 8.79 1.22
C ASP A 425 -3.80 9.11 1.10
N ARG A 426 -4.64 8.08 1.24
CA ARG A 426 -6.11 8.23 1.21
C ARG A 426 -6.63 9.03 2.40
N THR A 427 -6.07 8.84 3.58
CA THR A 427 -6.40 9.61 4.78
C THR A 427 -6.07 11.09 4.60
N MET A 428 -4.93 11.39 3.99
CA MET A 428 -4.49 12.75 3.68
C MET A 428 -5.26 13.41 2.52
N GLY A 429 -6.19 12.71 1.89
CA GLY A 429 -7.07 13.27 0.89
C GLY A 429 -6.66 13.02 -0.56
N ILE A 430 -5.72 12.13 -0.85
CA ILE A 430 -5.47 11.65 -2.20
C ILE A 430 -6.67 10.79 -2.63
N ASN A 431 -7.63 11.42 -3.27
CA ASN A 431 -8.88 10.80 -3.67
C ASN A 431 -9.56 11.62 -4.79
N GLU A 432 -9.92 10.97 -5.88
CA GLU A 432 -10.64 11.56 -7.00
C GLU A 432 -12.12 11.88 -6.69
N ARG A 433 -12.62 11.34 -5.58
CA ARG A 433 -14.00 11.55 -5.07
C ARG A 433 -13.97 12.04 -3.63
N PRO A 434 -13.44 13.24 -3.37
CA PRO A 434 -13.32 13.76 -2.02
C PRO A 434 -14.69 13.99 -1.39
N SER A 435 -14.75 13.85 -0.05
CA SER A 435 -15.97 14.18 0.68
C SER A 435 -16.19 15.71 0.71
N PRO A 436 -17.45 16.19 0.72
CA PRO A 436 -17.73 17.60 0.90
C PRO A 436 -17.09 18.18 2.17
N LYS A 437 -17.06 17.41 3.28
CA LYS A 437 -16.42 17.81 4.54
C LYS A 437 -14.95 18.16 4.35
N LEU A 438 -14.19 17.33 3.61
CA LEU A 438 -12.78 17.60 3.33
C LEU A 438 -12.61 18.90 2.52
N LEU A 439 -13.40 19.07 1.46
CA LEU A 439 -13.31 20.26 0.61
C LEU A 439 -13.67 21.54 1.37
N ASP A 440 -14.71 21.50 2.22
CA ASP A 440 -15.12 22.61 3.06
C ASP A 440 -14.04 22.96 4.10
N SER A 441 -13.37 21.95 4.68
CA SER A 441 -12.24 22.16 5.61
C SER A 441 -11.04 22.81 4.91
N LEU A 442 -10.69 22.36 3.70
CA LEU A 442 -9.59 22.97 2.92
C LEU A 442 -9.90 24.40 2.53
N ASP A 443 -11.12 24.69 2.08
CA ASP A 443 -11.57 26.05 1.73
C ASP A 443 -11.51 26.96 2.94
N ARG A 444 -11.93 26.49 4.12
CA ARG A 444 -11.91 27.23 5.36
C ARG A 444 -10.48 27.52 5.86
N VAL A 445 -9.60 26.51 5.83
CA VAL A 445 -8.24 26.62 6.41
C VAL A 445 -7.32 27.42 5.51
N PHE A 446 -7.38 27.17 4.19
CA PHE A 446 -6.43 27.75 3.23
C PHE A 446 -7.00 28.88 2.38
N GLY A 447 -8.30 29.23 2.52
CA GLY A 447 -8.93 30.27 1.73
C GLY A 447 -9.01 29.94 0.24
N ILE A 448 -8.92 28.69 -0.14
CA ILE A 448 -9.02 28.22 -1.53
C ILE A 448 -10.47 27.97 -1.92
N LYS A 449 -10.69 27.72 -3.20
CA LYS A 449 -11.97 27.27 -3.73
C LYS A 449 -11.77 25.89 -4.38
N SER A 450 -11.92 24.85 -3.58
CA SER A 450 -11.73 23.46 -4.04
C SER A 450 -12.77 23.06 -5.10
N PRO A 451 -12.36 22.32 -6.15
CA PRO A 451 -13.30 21.79 -7.14
C PRO A 451 -14.26 20.78 -6.50
N ARG A 452 -15.56 20.85 -6.85
CA ARG A 452 -16.61 20.01 -6.26
C ARG A 452 -16.95 18.79 -7.14
N GLU A 453 -16.58 18.83 -8.40
CA GLU A 453 -16.79 17.72 -9.31
C GLU A 453 -15.81 16.58 -9.03
N HIS A 454 -16.23 15.35 -9.31
CA HIS A 454 -15.35 14.19 -9.20
C HIS A 454 -14.26 14.26 -10.26
N GLY A 455 -13.04 13.92 -9.89
CA GLY A 455 -11.91 13.80 -10.80
C GLY A 455 -11.77 12.39 -11.40
N PHE A 456 -10.66 12.19 -12.09
CA PHE A 456 -10.29 10.92 -12.71
C PHE A 456 -9.46 10.05 -11.75
N GLY A 457 -9.88 8.78 -11.58
CA GLY A 457 -9.03 7.72 -11.05
C GLY A 457 -8.12 7.15 -12.15
N VAL A 458 -7.44 6.03 -11.87
CA VAL A 458 -6.44 5.45 -12.80
C VAL A 458 -7.02 5.13 -14.18
N VAL A 459 -8.15 4.44 -14.25
CA VAL A 459 -8.73 4.00 -15.53
C VAL A 459 -9.17 5.19 -16.38
N ASP A 460 -9.85 6.16 -15.78
CA ASP A 460 -10.35 7.34 -16.49
C ASP A 460 -9.18 8.25 -16.91
N THR A 461 -8.14 8.37 -16.09
CA THR A 461 -6.91 9.09 -16.45
C THR A 461 -6.24 8.47 -17.67
N ILE A 462 -6.08 7.14 -17.72
CA ILE A 462 -5.47 6.46 -18.88
C ILE A 462 -6.28 6.69 -20.15
N LYS A 463 -7.60 6.56 -20.08
CA LYS A 463 -8.50 6.86 -21.22
C LYS A 463 -8.37 8.31 -21.67
N ALA A 464 -8.41 9.25 -20.71
CA ALA A 464 -8.31 10.67 -21.01
C ALA A 464 -6.95 11.05 -21.62
N MET A 465 -5.83 10.46 -21.16
CA MET A 465 -4.52 10.63 -21.80
C MET A 465 -4.53 10.10 -23.24
N TYR A 466 -5.08 8.89 -23.45
CA TYR A 466 -5.13 8.28 -24.77
C TYR A 466 -6.00 9.09 -25.76
N GLU A 467 -7.09 9.66 -25.29
CA GLU A 467 -8.02 10.49 -26.07
C GLU A 467 -7.57 11.96 -26.20
N GLY A 468 -6.48 12.36 -25.51
CA GLY A 468 -5.95 13.74 -25.54
C GLY A 468 -6.69 14.73 -24.63
N GLY A 469 -7.55 14.23 -23.75
CA GLY A 469 -8.22 15.01 -22.70
C GLY A 469 -7.26 15.43 -21.57
N VAL A 470 -6.36 14.52 -21.15
CA VAL A 470 -5.26 14.81 -20.23
C VAL A 470 -3.98 15.04 -21.04
N LYS A 471 -3.34 16.18 -20.82
CA LYS A 471 -2.13 16.64 -21.54
C LYS A 471 -0.89 16.70 -20.66
N VAL A 472 -1.06 16.84 -19.35
CA VAL A 472 0.04 16.86 -18.39
C VAL A 472 -0.18 15.74 -17.38
N PHE A 473 0.82 14.88 -17.21
CA PHE A 473 0.84 13.84 -16.20
C PHE A 473 2.01 14.04 -15.24
N ILE A 474 1.73 14.10 -13.95
CA ILE A 474 2.75 14.22 -12.89
C ILE A 474 2.61 13.02 -11.96
N GLY A 475 3.68 12.21 -11.87
CA GLY A 475 3.74 11.04 -10.99
C GLY A 475 4.67 11.28 -9.79
N LEU A 476 4.10 11.23 -8.58
CA LEU A 476 4.85 11.21 -7.33
C LEU A 476 5.12 9.76 -6.93
N GLY A 477 6.29 9.26 -7.33
CA GLY A 477 6.71 7.88 -7.15
C GLY A 477 5.99 6.87 -8.07
N GLY A 478 6.28 5.60 -7.86
CA GLY A 478 5.65 4.47 -8.55
C GLY A 478 6.23 4.15 -9.93
N ASN A 479 5.63 3.14 -10.56
CA ASN A 479 5.96 2.68 -11.90
C ASN A 479 4.67 2.55 -12.73
N PHE A 480 4.00 3.69 -12.93
CA PHE A 480 2.64 3.78 -13.49
C PHE A 480 2.52 3.05 -14.84
N ALA A 481 3.51 3.17 -15.72
CA ALA A 481 3.46 2.60 -17.08
C ALA A 481 3.34 1.08 -17.13
N VAL A 482 3.68 0.36 -16.05
CA VAL A 482 3.58 -1.12 -15.98
C VAL A 482 2.81 -1.62 -14.75
N ALA A 483 2.54 -0.77 -13.77
CA ALA A 483 1.72 -1.13 -12.60
C ALA A 483 0.22 -1.11 -12.91
N THR A 484 -0.18 -0.39 -13.95
CA THR A 484 -1.57 -0.28 -14.40
C THR A 484 -1.93 -1.41 -15.36
N PRO A 485 -3.23 -1.79 -15.45
CA PRO A 485 -3.68 -2.75 -16.45
C PRO A 485 -3.51 -2.19 -17.87
N ASP A 486 -3.43 -3.10 -18.85
CA ASP A 486 -3.26 -2.77 -20.27
C ASP A 486 -2.03 -1.88 -20.54
N THR A 487 -0.85 -2.46 -20.28
CA THR A 487 0.43 -1.76 -20.43
C THR A 487 0.61 -1.05 -21.77
N PRO A 488 0.33 -1.64 -22.96
CA PRO A 488 0.47 -0.94 -24.24
C PRO A 488 -0.43 0.29 -24.35
N TYR A 489 -1.68 0.19 -23.89
CA TYR A 489 -2.63 1.30 -23.92
C TYR A 489 -2.23 2.44 -22.97
N THR A 490 -1.77 2.09 -21.76
CA THR A 490 -1.27 3.05 -20.79
C THR A 490 -0.03 3.78 -21.30
N GLN A 491 0.94 3.05 -21.85
CA GLN A 491 2.16 3.64 -22.39
C GLN A 491 1.87 4.57 -23.56
N GLU A 492 0.95 4.21 -24.44
CA GLU A 492 0.53 5.08 -25.53
C GLU A 492 -0.15 6.36 -25.01
N GLY A 493 -1.01 6.25 -23.99
CA GLY A 493 -1.61 7.40 -23.31
C GLY A 493 -0.55 8.37 -22.78
N LEU A 494 0.46 7.87 -22.09
CA LEU A 494 1.57 8.69 -21.58
C LEU A 494 2.36 9.38 -22.71
N ARG A 495 2.65 8.69 -23.82
CA ARG A 495 3.36 9.29 -24.97
C ARG A 495 2.57 10.43 -25.63
N ARG A 496 1.25 10.45 -25.52
CA ARG A 496 0.39 11.50 -26.08
C ARG A 496 0.35 12.78 -25.23
N CYS A 497 0.79 12.71 -23.97
CA CYS A 497 0.87 13.88 -23.11
C CYS A 497 1.85 14.92 -23.68
N ASP A 498 1.54 16.21 -23.49
CA ASP A 498 2.45 17.30 -23.81
C ASP A 498 3.65 17.33 -22.85
N LEU A 499 3.42 16.96 -21.56
CA LEU A 499 4.45 16.84 -20.55
C LEU A 499 4.16 15.62 -19.65
N THR A 500 5.20 14.82 -19.41
CA THR A 500 5.23 13.82 -18.32
C THR A 500 6.31 14.18 -17.30
N VAL A 501 5.97 14.16 -16.01
CA VAL A 501 6.90 14.41 -14.90
C VAL A 501 6.90 13.19 -13.99
N GLN A 502 8.08 12.66 -13.71
CA GLN A 502 8.26 11.51 -12.82
C GLN A 502 9.17 11.89 -11.66
N ILE A 503 8.66 11.85 -10.44
CA ILE A 503 9.43 12.10 -9.21
C ILE A 503 9.76 10.72 -8.62
N ALA A 504 11.04 10.37 -8.52
CA ALA A 504 11.44 9.02 -8.16
C ALA A 504 12.83 8.93 -7.52
N THR A 505 13.06 7.85 -6.79
CA THR A 505 14.38 7.55 -6.18
C THR A 505 15.31 6.79 -7.12
N LYS A 506 14.76 5.99 -8.03
CA LYS A 506 15.50 5.06 -8.91
C LYS A 506 14.85 5.01 -10.28
N LEU A 507 15.61 4.55 -11.29
CA LEU A 507 15.11 4.37 -12.64
C LEU A 507 14.11 3.22 -12.72
N ASN A 508 13.03 3.40 -13.49
CA ASN A 508 12.06 2.36 -13.81
C ASN A 508 11.44 2.57 -15.20
N ARG A 509 10.55 1.68 -15.62
CA ARG A 509 9.94 1.69 -16.95
C ARG A 509 9.14 2.96 -17.26
N SER A 510 8.44 3.54 -16.27
CA SER A 510 7.65 4.75 -16.47
C SER A 510 8.49 5.94 -16.96
N HIS A 511 9.73 6.00 -16.54
CA HIS A 511 10.65 7.08 -16.90
C HIS A 511 11.10 7.04 -18.37
N LEU A 512 10.89 5.89 -19.03
CA LEU A 512 11.27 5.66 -20.42
C LEU A 512 10.08 5.79 -21.39
N VAL A 513 8.90 6.08 -20.85
CA VAL A 513 7.68 6.34 -21.61
C VAL A 513 7.43 7.86 -21.56
N CYS A 514 8.20 8.58 -22.38
CA CYS A 514 8.18 10.03 -22.41
C CYS A 514 6.98 10.57 -23.20
N GLY A 515 6.35 11.64 -22.67
CA GLY A 515 5.49 12.51 -23.45
C GLY A 515 6.30 13.33 -24.48
N LYS A 516 5.71 14.37 -25.08
CA LYS A 516 6.42 15.26 -26.00
C LYS A 516 7.61 15.94 -25.32
N GLU A 517 7.41 16.36 -24.07
CA GLU A 517 8.47 16.71 -23.12
C GLU A 517 8.37 15.79 -21.90
N ALA A 518 9.51 15.50 -21.27
CA ALA A 518 9.53 14.70 -20.05
C ALA A 518 10.58 15.20 -19.06
N LEU A 519 10.24 15.12 -17.78
CA LEU A 519 11.11 15.41 -16.65
C LEU A 519 11.25 14.17 -15.76
N LEU A 520 12.48 13.90 -15.34
CA LEU A 520 12.82 12.91 -14.33
C LEU A 520 13.46 13.64 -13.15
N LEU A 521 12.75 13.72 -12.05
CA LEU A 521 13.10 14.50 -10.86
C LEU A 521 13.46 13.56 -9.70
N PRO A 522 14.73 13.58 -9.24
CA PRO A 522 15.18 12.67 -8.19
C PRO A 522 14.75 13.16 -6.82
N CYS A 523 14.30 12.25 -5.95
CA CYS A 523 13.95 12.57 -4.57
C CYS A 523 14.77 11.78 -3.55
N LEU A 524 14.77 12.25 -2.30
CA LEU A 524 15.29 11.53 -1.16
C LEU A 524 14.55 10.21 -0.97
N GLY A 525 15.27 9.18 -0.59
CA GLY A 525 14.70 7.93 -0.12
C GLY A 525 14.33 8.01 1.37
N ARG A 526 13.47 7.10 1.82
CA ARG A 526 13.02 7.06 3.22
C ARG A 526 14.15 6.78 4.22
N THR A 527 15.22 6.12 3.77
CA THR A 527 16.41 5.84 4.58
C THR A 527 17.32 7.06 4.76
N GLU A 528 17.15 8.12 3.98
CA GLU A 528 18.04 9.29 3.89
C GLU A 528 17.57 10.42 4.79
N VAL A 529 18.54 11.16 5.36
CA VAL A 529 18.25 12.33 6.19
C VAL A 529 17.72 13.45 5.30
N ASP A 530 16.57 13.99 5.65
CA ASP A 530 16.00 15.19 5.06
C ASP A 530 16.40 16.40 5.92
N MET A 531 17.28 17.24 5.39
CA MET A 531 17.77 18.45 6.08
C MET A 531 17.05 19.69 5.53
N GLN A 532 16.23 20.31 6.37
CA GLN A 532 15.53 21.55 6.05
C GLN A 532 16.03 22.70 6.94
N GLN A 533 15.45 23.90 6.80
CA GLN A 533 15.93 25.10 7.51
C GLN A 533 15.95 24.92 9.04
N HIS A 534 15.01 24.21 9.59
CA HIS A 534 14.91 23.93 11.04
C HIS A 534 15.59 22.63 11.48
N GLY A 535 16.47 22.07 10.65
CA GLY A 535 17.24 20.86 10.95
C GLY A 535 16.69 19.60 10.28
N PRO A 536 17.08 18.39 10.76
CA PRO A 536 16.62 17.14 10.19
C PRO A 536 15.12 16.95 10.45
N GLN A 537 14.40 16.58 9.41
CA GLN A 537 12.97 16.35 9.44
C GLN A 537 12.62 14.86 9.54
N ALA A 538 11.48 14.59 10.12
CA ALA A 538 10.82 13.29 10.09
C ALA A 538 9.46 13.44 9.39
N VAL A 539 9.12 12.47 8.57
CA VAL A 539 7.78 12.33 7.98
C VAL A 539 6.94 11.34 8.76
N SER A 540 5.64 11.30 8.53
CA SER A 540 4.75 10.31 9.15
C SER A 540 4.12 9.39 8.10
N VAL A 541 3.74 8.20 8.55
CA VAL A 541 3.04 7.17 7.75
C VAL A 541 1.91 6.55 8.56
N GLU A 542 0.90 6.02 7.86
CA GLU A 542 -0.22 5.26 8.45
C GLU A 542 -0.17 3.81 7.98
N ASP A 543 -0.07 2.87 8.90
CA ASP A 543 -0.05 1.44 8.60
C ASP A 543 -1.44 0.85 8.29
N SER A 544 -1.51 -0.45 7.98
CA SER A 544 -2.75 -1.16 7.65
C SER A 544 -3.78 -1.20 8.79
N MET A 545 -3.37 -0.90 10.01
CA MET A 545 -4.23 -0.91 11.20
C MET A 545 -4.47 0.48 11.77
N SER A 546 -4.28 1.51 10.91
CA SER A 546 -4.53 2.93 11.26
C SER A 546 -3.66 3.47 12.38
N ASN A 547 -2.47 2.91 12.60
CA ASN A 547 -1.49 3.51 13.49
C ASN A 547 -0.60 4.49 12.70
N VAL A 548 -0.51 5.72 13.19
CA VAL A 548 0.30 6.80 12.61
C VAL A 548 1.58 6.95 13.41
N HIS A 549 2.74 6.86 12.75
CA HIS A 549 4.03 6.97 13.41
C HIS A 549 5.06 7.70 12.55
N LEU A 550 6.14 8.18 13.19
CA LEU A 550 7.22 8.89 12.52
C LEU A 550 8.18 7.95 11.78
N SER A 551 8.75 8.50 10.73
CA SER A 551 9.80 7.89 9.93
C SER A 551 10.92 8.91 9.68
N ALA A 552 12.12 8.65 10.23
CA ALA A 552 13.27 9.53 10.13
C ALA A 552 14.47 8.81 9.52
N GLY A 553 14.88 9.17 8.31
CA GLY A 553 16.05 8.63 7.64
C GLY A 553 17.35 8.91 8.41
N ARG A 554 18.36 8.05 8.23
CA ARG A 554 19.65 8.12 8.93
C ARG A 554 20.85 8.14 8.00
N ASN A 555 20.68 7.79 6.74
CA ASN A 555 21.76 7.79 5.76
C ASN A 555 21.98 9.19 5.17
N GLU A 556 23.22 9.45 4.79
CA GLU A 556 23.48 10.61 3.93
C GLU A 556 22.77 10.45 2.57
N PRO A 557 22.22 11.53 2.01
CA PRO A 557 21.60 11.53 0.69
C PRO A 557 22.51 10.97 -0.41
N ALA A 558 21.93 10.29 -1.37
CA ALA A 558 22.67 9.73 -2.50
C ALA A 558 23.35 10.80 -3.37
N SER A 559 22.83 12.02 -3.37
CA SER A 559 23.40 13.21 -4.00
C SER A 559 22.99 14.45 -3.21
N LYS A 560 23.82 15.50 -3.29
CA LYS A 560 23.50 16.84 -2.74
C LYS A 560 22.42 17.58 -3.53
N ASN A 561 22.11 17.10 -4.73
CA ASN A 561 21.11 17.69 -5.62
C ASN A 561 19.70 17.09 -5.41
N LEU A 562 19.52 16.17 -4.45
CA LEU A 562 18.20 15.62 -4.13
C LEU A 562 17.40 16.60 -3.28
N LEU A 563 16.09 16.63 -3.54
CA LEU A 563 15.11 17.27 -2.68
C LEU A 563 14.18 16.20 -2.09
N SER A 564 13.55 16.49 -0.97
CA SER A 564 12.50 15.63 -0.43
C SER A 564 11.20 15.75 -1.21
N GLU A 565 10.33 14.75 -1.14
CA GLU A 565 9.01 14.80 -1.78
C GLU A 565 8.20 16.01 -1.33
N PRO A 566 8.10 16.36 -0.01
CA PRO A 566 7.43 17.58 0.42
C PRO A 566 8.04 18.87 -0.17
N ASP A 567 9.37 18.96 -0.24
CA ASP A 567 10.05 20.16 -0.80
C ASP A 567 9.83 20.29 -2.31
N ILE A 568 9.87 19.18 -3.06
CA ILE A 568 9.55 19.17 -4.49
C ILE A 568 8.12 19.66 -4.72
N VAL A 569 7.16 19.13 -3.97
CA VAL A 569 5.76 19.54 -4.08
C VAL A 569 5.56 21.01 -3.74
N ALA A 570 6.15 21.49 -2.65
CA ALA A 570 6.03 22.88 -2.24
C ALA A 570 6.63 23.86 -3.25
N ARG A 571 7.81 23.56 -3.82
CA ARG A 571 8.44 24.38 -4.85
C ARG A 571 7.68 24.36 -6.17
N MET A 572 7.18 23.21 -6.56
CA MET A 572 6.31 23.06 -7.73
C MET A 572 5.03 23.88 -7.56
N ALA A 573 4.37 23.79 -6.42
CA ALA A 573 3.18 24.57 -6.10
C ALA A 573 3.45 26.08 -6.13
N ALA A 574 4.54 26.54 -5.52
CA ALA A 574 4.94 27.95 -5.54
C ALA A 574 5.22 28.48 -6.96
N ALA A 575 5.77 27.63 -7.86
CA ALA A 575 6.02 28.04 -9.24
C ALA A 575 4.73 28.05 -10.09
N VAL A 576 3.83 27.11 -9.86
CA VAL A 576 2.55 26.98 -10.61
C VAL A 576 1.53 28.02 -10.16
N LEU A 577 1.50 28.36 -8.87
CA LEU A 577 0.51 29.23 -8.20
C LEU A 577 1.23 30.41 -7.52
N PRO A 578 1.91 31.30 -8.28
CA PRO A 578 2.72 32.37 -7.71
C PRO A 578 1.90 33.41 -6.90
N ASP A 579 0.62 33.54 -7.22
CA ASP A 579 -0.30 34.49 -6.57
C ASP A 579 -1.10 33.86 -5.40
N SER A 580 -0.76 32.61 -5.02
CA SER A 580 -1.44 31.92 -3.91
C SER A 580 -1.02 32.50 -2.55
N ASP A 581 -1.99 32.72 -1.66
CA ASP A 581 -1.74 33.10 -0.26
C ASP A 581 -1.10 31.97 0.56
N ILE A 582 -1.09 30.72 0.05
CA ILE A 582 -0.49 29.56 0.73
C ILE A 582 1.03 29.71 0.72
N LYS A 583 1.62 29.71 1.90
CA LYS A 583 3.08 29.89 2.08
C LYS A 583 3.83 28.58 1.87
N TRP A 584 3.83 28.05 0.65
CA TRP A 584 4.35 26.73 0.30
C TRP A 584 5.75 26.44 0.88
N LYS A 585 6.70 27.35 0.69
CA LYS A 585 8.09 27.19 1.16
C LYS A 585 8.19 27.20 2.70
N TRP A 586 7.32 27.95 3.38
CA TRP A 586 7.28 28.01 4.84
C TRP A 586 6.91 26.66 5.47
N TYR A 587 6.03 25.87 4.83
CA TYR A 587 5.66 24.55 5.32
C TYR A 587 6.83 23.58 5.38
N VAL A 588 7.71 23.62 4.39
CA VAL A 588 8.83 22.66 4.30
C VAL A 588 10.08 23.09 5.07
N GLU A 589 10.11 24.28 5.63
CA GLU A 589 11.16 24.66 6.60
C GLU A 589 11.11 23.82 7.88
N SER A 590 9.89 23.36 8.29
CA SER A 590 9.63 22.42 9.38
C SER A 590 8.34 21.65 9.13
N TYR A 591 8.40 20.33 9.09
CA TYR A 591 7.23 19.49 8.81
C TYR A 591 6.19 19.48 9.93
N ASP A 592 6.55 19.93 11.13
CA ASP A 592 5.57 20.18 12.19
C ASP A 592 4.45 21.14 11.73
N ARG A 593 4.78 22.14 10.90
CA ARG A 593 3.82 23.10 10.34
C ARG A 593 2.83 22.46 9.37
N ILE A 594 3.29 21.42 8.64
CA ILE A 594 2.40 20.62 7.78
C ILE A 594 1.42 19.85 8.65
N ARG A 595 1.91 19.22 9.72
CA ARG A 595 1.09 18.45 10.66
C ARG A 595 0.10 19.31 11.43
N ASP A 596 0.48 20.55 11.81
CA ASP A 596 -0.45 21.54 12.39
C ASP A 596 -1.62 21.82 11.42
N SER A 597 -1.33 21.96 10.11
CA SER A 597 -2.38 22.16 9.11
C SER A 597 -3.21 20.90 8.84
N ILE A 598 -2.61 19.69 8.92
CA ILE A 598 -3.36 18.43 8.85
C ILE A 598 -4.37 18.36 10.00
N GLU A 599 -3.96 18.73 11.21
CA GLU A 599 -4.83 18.79 12.40
C GLU A 599 -6.01 19.76 12.20
N GLU A 600 -5.78 20.91 11.58
CA GLU A 600 -6.85 21.89 11.30
C GLU A 600 -7.87 21.41 10.24
N VAL A 601 -7.48 20.48 9.38
CA VAL A 601 -8.33 19.92 8.31
C VAL A 601 -9.04 18.64 8.75
N PHE A 602 -8.38 17.79 9.54
CA PHE A 602 -8.86 16.46 9.93
C PHE A 602 -8.99 16.33 11.45
N ASP A 603 -10.21 16.30 11.95
CA ASP A 603 -10.52 16.26 13.39
C ASP A 603 -9.84 15.08 14.12
N GLU A 604 -9.67 13.94 13.45
CA GLU A 604 -9.03 12.74 13.99
C GLU A 604 -7.51 12.90 14.23
N PHE A 605 -6.89 13.93 13.67
CA PHE A 605 -5.48 14.27 13.87
C PHE A 605 -5.23 15.31 14.97
N HIS A 606 -6.20 15.56 15.87
CA HIS A 606 -6.01 16.48 17.00
C HIS A 606 -4.71 16.20 17.76
N ASP A 607 -4.03 17.27 18.20
CA ASP A 607 -2.72 17.19 18.88
C ASP A 607 -1.67 16.37 18.09
N PHE A 608 -1.68 16.47 16.75
CA PHE A 608 -0.91 15.60 15.88
C PHE A 608 0.56 15.57 16.27
N ASN A 609 1.24 16.71 16.35
CA ASN A 609 2.65 16.77 16.68
C ASN A 609 2.94 16.16 18.07
N ALA A 610 2.12 16.45 19.07
CA ALA A 610 2.29 15.90 20.42
C ALA A 610 2.13 14.38 20.45
N ARG A 611 1.19 13.83 19.67
CA ARG A 611 0.89 12.38 19.63
C ARG A 611 1.89 11.59 18.80
N VAL A 612 2.30 12.11 17.65
CA VAL A 612 3.18 11.37 16.73
C VAL A 612 4.62 11.26 17.24
N TYR A 613 5.05 12.19 18.08
CA TYR A 613 6.36 12.13 18.74
C TYR A 613 6.41 11.14 19.92
N GLN A 614 5.27 10.59 20.35
CA GLN A 614 5.27 9.52 21.36
C GLN A 614 5.83 8.23 20.75
N PRO A 615 6.56 7.41 21.52
CA PRO A 615 7.07 6.13 21.05
C PRO A 615 5.95 5.22 20.51
N GLY A 616 6.06 4.81 19.24
CA GLY A 616 5.05 4.02 18.54
C GLY A 616 3.89 4.83 17.95
N GLY A 617 3.92 6.16 18.05
CA GLY A 617 2.90 7.02 17.46
C GLY A 617 1.52 6.88 18.12
N PHE A 618 0.46 6.98 17.31
CA PHE A 618 -0.92 6.90 17.80
C PHE A 618 -1.84 6.19 16.80
N HIS A 619 -2.88 5.58 17.34
CA HIS A 619 -3.93 4.96 16.55
C HIS A 619 -5.02 5.99 16.22
N LEU A 620 -5.48 6.03 14.98
CA LEU A 620 -6.62 6.84 14.57
C LEU A 620 -7.90 6.19 15.11
N GLU A 621 -8.65 6.94 15.91
CA GLU A 621 -9.93 6.49 16.43
C GLU A 621 -10.96 6.37 15.31
N HIS A 622 -11.85 5.40 15.46
CA HIS A 622 -12.77 5.04 14.39
C HIS A 622 -14.16 4.71 14.95
N PRO A 623 -15.26 5.27 14.40
CA PRO A 623 -16.61 4.98 14.88
C PRO A 623 -16.98 3.50 14.87
N ALA A 624 -16.60 2.75 13.84
CA ALA A 624 -16.85 1.31 13.76
C ALA A 624 -16.10 0.49 14.83
N ILE A 625 -14.98 1.00 15.35
CA ILE A 625 -14.21 0.37 16.44
C ILE A 625 -14.86 0.66 17.79
N SER A 626 -15.53 1.80 17.95
CA SER A 626 -16.19 2.23 19.20
C SER A 626 -17.63 1.75 19.35
N MET A 627 -18.19 0.99 18.37
CA MET A 627 -19.59 0.51 18.40
C MET A 627 -19.97 -0.24 19.68
N TYR A 628 -19.03 -0.89 20.34
CA TYR A 628 -19.30 -1.62 21.59
C TYR A 628 -18.90 -0.86 22.87
N GLY A 629 -18.33 0.34 22.77
CA GLY A 629 -17.80 1.07 23.94
C GLY A 629 -16.72 0.29 24.71
N ILE A 630 -16.09 -0.69 24.07
CA ILE A 630 -15.17 -1.66 24.71
C ILE A 630 -13.73 -1.17 24.66
N ARG A 631 -13.44 -0.15 23.85
CA ARG A 631 -12.12 0.48 23.80
C ARG A 631 -12.17 1.85 24.45
N LEU A 632 -11.86 1.82 25.71
CA LEU A 632 -11.48 2.98 26.49
C LEU A 632 -9.95 3.08 26.47
#